data_fc16560165f4df94446ad49e4978f5c3
#
_entry.id   fc16560165f4df94446ad49e4978f5c3
#
_cell.length_a   1.000
_cell.length_b   1.000
_cell.length_c   1.000
_cell.angle_alpha   90.00
_cell.angle_beta   90.00
_cell.angle_gamma   90.00
#
_symmetry.space_group_name_H-M   'P 1'
#
loop_
_entity.id
_entity.type
_entity.pdbx_description
1 polymer ?
#
loop_
_entity_poly.entity_id
_entity_poly.type
_entity_poly.pdbx_seq_one_letter_code
_entity_poly.pdbx_strand_id
1 'polypeptide(L)'
;MTTDSSASLSPVRSISRKESVVQEIKRGIAVGAIKLGQKLTELELADSLGVSRPTIREAIQQLTREGILIQVPYKGIEVADVDAKDIMDLALLREALDLMTVQQIYADKDGDGLKQIQEAWEEFEELE
;
A
#
# COMPACT_ATOMS: atom_id res chain seq x y z
N MET A 1 -43.01 -29.55 -4.43
CA MET A 1 -41.98 -28.94 -5.35
C MET A 1 -41.72 -27.53 -4.89
N THR A 2 -40.75 -27.35 -4.04
CA THR A 2 -40.30 -26.07 -3.55
C THR A 2 -38.93 -25.81 -4.17
N THR A 3 -38.88 -24.95 -5.19
CA THR A 3 -37.67 -24.43 -5.76
C THR A 3 -37.13 -23.36 -4.83
N ASP A 4 -36.24 -23.77 -3.96
CA ASP A 4 -35.44 -22.83 -3.18
C ASP A 4 -34.30 -22.30 -4.07
N SER A 5 -34.61 -21.19 -4.76
CA SER A 5 -33.63 -20.42 -5.50
C SER A 5 -33.07 -19.31 -4.62
N SER A 6 -32.29 -19.69 -3.61
CA SER A 6 -31.47 -18.73 -2.88
C SER A 6 -30.31 -18.32 -3.78
N ALA A 7 -30.54 -17.32 -4.62
CA ALA A 7 -29.46 -16.62 -5.30
C ALA A 7 -28.57 -15.99 -4.22
N SER A 8 -27.44 -16.62 -3.91
CA SER A 8 -26.44 -16.06 -3.01
C SER A 8 -25.82 -14.85 -3.71
N LEU A 9 -26.28 -13.66 -3.35
CA LEU A 9 -25.67 -12.41 -3.79
C LEU A 9 -24.30 -12.29 -3.09
N SER A 10 -23.26 -12.26 -3.90
CA SER A 10 -21.91 -11.93 -3.39
C SER A 10 -21.86 -10.44 -3.07
N PRO A 11 -21.27 -10.03 -1.93
CA PRO A 11 -21.14 -8.63 -1.58
C PRO A 11 -20.29 -7.91 -2.63
N VAL A 12 -20.85 -6.88 -3.25
CA VAL A 12 -20.13 -6.00 -4.16
C VAL A 12 -19.08 -5.27 -3.32
N ARG A 13 -17.80 -5.48 -3.60
CA ARG A 13 -16.71 -4.66 -3.06
C ARG A 13 -16.77 -3.29 -3.70
N SER A 14 -17.62 -2.40 -3.19
CA SER A 14 -17.49 -0.99 -3.50
C SER A 14 -16.28 -0.46 -2.75
N ILE A 15 -15.30 0.06 -3.47
CA ILE A 15 -14.18 0.79 -2.87
C ILE A 15 -14.79 1.96 -2.10
N SER A 16 -14.54 2.03 -0.79
CA SER A 16 -15.08 3.12 0.02
C SER A 16 -14.46 4.44 -0.43
N ARG A 17 -15.17 5.57 -0.24
CA ARG A 17 -14.62 6.89 -0.54
C ARG A 17 -13.29 7.13 0.18
N LYS A 18 -13.16 6.67 1.41
CA LYS A 18 -11.91 6.70 2.17
C LYS A 18 -10.80 5.94 1.45
N GLU A 19 -11.08 4.74 0.97
CA GLU A 19 -10.09 3.91 0.27
C GLU A 19 -9.65 4.56 -1.04
N SER A 20 -10.58 5.15 -1.79
CA SER A 20 -10.25 5.91 -3.00
C SER A 20 -9.32 7.09 -2.71
N VAL A 21 -9.54 7.81 -1.60
CA VAL A 21 -8.67 8.91 -1.15
C VAL A 21 -7.28 8.38 -0.79
N VAL A 22 -7.20 7.27 -0.05
CA VAL A 22 -5.94 6.63 0.32
C VAL A 22 -5.14 6.28 -0.93
N GLN A 23 -5.76 5.62 -1.90
CA GLN A 23 -5.11 5.23 -3.15
C GLN A 23 -4.65 6.46 -3.97
N GLU A 24 -5.46 7.51 -4.04
CA GLU A 24 -5.11 8.71 -4.79
C GLU A 24 -3.93 9.45 -4.16
N ILE A 25 -3.86 9.55 -2.83
CA ILE A 25 -2.70 10.14 -2.15
C ILE A 25 -1.44 9.29 -2.40
N LYS A 26 -1.54 7.97 -2.26
CA LYS A 26 -0.42 7.05 -2.56
C LYS A 26 0.07 7.21 -4.00
N ARG A 27 -0.86 7.27 -4.95
CA ARG A 27 -0.54 7.50 -6.37
C ARG A 27 0.16 8.84 -6.57
N GLY A 28 -0.36 9.91 -5.96
CA GLY A 28 0.22 11.25 -6.02
C GLY A 28 1.67 11.29 -5.53
N ILE A 29 1.98 10.56 -4.46
CA ILE A 29 3.34 10.42 -3.94
C ILE A 29 4.21 9.60 -4.90
N ALA A 30 3.70 8.48 -5.41
CA ALA A 30 4.44 7.59 -6.31
C ALA A 30 4.86 8.28 -7.63
N VAL A 31 3.97 9.12 -8.18
CA VAL A 31 4.28 9.87 -9.42
C VAL A 31 4.98 11.20 -9.18
N GLY A 32 5.26 11.56 -7.92
CA GLY A 32 5.95 12.80 -7.55
C GLY A 32 5.09 14.07 -7.61
N ALA A 33 3.78 13.95 -7.78
CA ALA A 33 2.86 15.08 -7.67
C ALA A 33 2.76 15.62 -6.24
N ILE A 34 2.90 14.74 -5.26
CA ILE A 34 3.08 15.05 -3.84
C ILE A 34 4.51 14.65 -3.48
N LYS A 35 5.29 15.58 -2.97
CA LYS A 35 6.72 15.36 -2.68
C LYS A 35 6.92 14.74 -1.30
N LEU A 36 7.99 13.97 -1.14
CA LEU A 36 8.46 13.55 0.18
C LEU A 36 8.77 14.77 1.04
N GLY A 37 8.43 14.72 2.32
CA GLY A 37 8.56 15.87 3.23
C GLY A 37 7.57 17.02 2.99
N GLN A 38 6.68 16.91 2.02
CA GLN A 38 5.68 17.94 1.75
C GLN A 38 4.66 18.01 2.87
N LYS A 39 4.36 19.24 3.32
CA LYS A 39 3.27 19.50 4.26
C LYS A 39 1.93 19.47 3.55
N LEU A 40 0.97 18.84 4.19
CA LEU A 40 -0.40 18.70 3.71
C LEU A 40 -1.38 19.20 4.78
N THR A 41 -2.51 19.74 4.34
CA THR A 41 -3.60 20.10 5.23
C THR A 41 -4.89 19.36 4.85
N GLU A 42 -5.73 19.09 5.84
CA GLU A 42 -7.04 18.46 5.60
C GLU A 42 -7.89 19.28 4.62
N LEU A 43 -7.77 20.60 4.68
CA LEU A 43 -8.55 21.51 3.85
C LEU A 43 -8.13 21.40 2.38
N GLU A 44 -6.84 21.52 2.11
CA GLU A 44 -6.29 21.42 0.74
C GLU A 44 -6.62 20.08 0.11
N LEU A 45 -6.49 18.98 0.87
CA LEU A 45 -6.82 17.64 0.39
C LEU A 45 -8.32 17.49 0.11
N ALA A 46 -9.19 18.01 1.00
CA ALA A 46 -10.63 17.96 0.83
C ALA A 46 -11.06 18.73 -0.43
N ASP A 47 -10.52 19.93 -0.64
CA ASP A 47 -10.82 20.77 -1.80
C ASP A 47 -10.28 20.13 -3.10
N SER A 48 -9.07 19.61 -3.09
CA SER A 48 -8.44 19.00 -4.27
C SER A 48 -9.11 17.69 -4.69
N LEU A 49 -9.56 16.88 -3.74
CA LEU A 49 -10.15 15.56 -4.00
C LEU A 49 -11.70 15.59 -4.05
N GLY A 50 -12.31 16.73 -3.74
CA GLY A 50 -13.77 16.89 -3.76
C GLY A 50 -14.50 15.99 -2.77
N VAL A 51 -13.92 15.73 -1.60
CA VAL A 51 -14.47 14.88 -0.54
C VAL A 51 -14.61 15.64 0.78
N SER A 52 -15.42 15.09 1.69
CA SER A 52 -15.62 15.69 3.00
C SER A 52 -14.37 15.63 3.88
N ARG A 53 -14.19 16.62 4.75
CA ARG A 53 -13.08 16.66 5.73
C ARG A 53 -13.04 15.41 6.64
N PRO A 54 -14.16 14.87 7.15
CA PRO A 54 -14.14 13.61 7.89
C PRO A 54 -13.54 12.44 7.09
N THR A 55 -13.89 12.31 5.82
CA THR A 55 -13.32 11.28 4.93
C THR A 55 -11.81 11.45 4.76
N ILE A 56 -11.34 12.68 4.57
CA ILE A 56 -9.90 13.00 4.53
C ILE A 56 -9.23 12.62 5.85
N ARG A 57 -9.83 12.95 6.98
CA ARG A 57 -9.26 12.66 8.30
C ARG A 57 -9.09 11.16 8.53
N GLU A 58 -10.07 10.35 8.14
CA GLU A 58 -9.96 8.89 8.20
C GLU A 58 -8.86 8.34 7.29
N ALA A 59 -8.72 8.88 6.08
CA ALA A 59 -7.66 8.50 5.16
C ALA A 59 -6.27 8.87 5.71
N ILE A 60 -6.11 10.06 6.27
CA ILE A 60 -4.89 10.51 6.93
C ILE A 60 -4.51 9.60 8.10
N GLN A 61 -5.48 9.23 8.94
CA GLN A 61 -5.25 8.30 10.05
C GLN A 61 -4.74 6.94 9.56
N GLN A 62 -5.28 6.44 8.44
CA GLN A 62 -4.82 5.19 7.84
C GLN A 62 -3.39 5.34 7.32
N LEU A 63 -3.11 6.36 6.52
CA LEU A 63 -1.77 6.62 5.96
C LEU A 63 -0.72 6.88 7.04
N THR A 64 -1.11 7.50 8.16
CA THR A 64 -0.22 7.69 9.32
C THR A 64 0.09 6.35 10.00
N ARG A 65 -0.88 5.47 10.15
CA ARG A 65 -0.64 4.10 10.67
C ARG A 65 0.25 3.28 9.76
N GLU A 66 0.16 3.50 8.45
CA GLU A 66 1.03 2.86 7.45
C GLU A 66 2.43 3.50 7.38
N GLY A 67 2.68 4.60 8.08
CA GLY A 67 3.95 5.32 8.08
C GLY A 67 4.22 6.15 6.82
N ILE A 68 3.21 6.34 5.96
CA ILE A 68 3.31 7.16 4.73
C ILE A 68 3.18 8.64 5.05
N LEU A 69 2.34 8.98 6.01
CA LEU A 69 2.21 10.33 6.55
C LEU A 69 2.68 10.37 7.99
N ILE A 70 3.22 11.51 8.40
CA ILE A 70 3.65 11.79 9.76
C ILE A 70 2.84 12.96 10.30
N GLN A 71 2.30 12.81 11.49
CA GLN A 71 1.64 13.89 12.20
C GLN A 71 2.68 14.62 13.04
N VAL A 72 2.99 15.87 12.66
CA VAL A 72 3.98 16.68 13.37
C VAL A 72 3.24 17.59 14.35
N PRO A 73 3.52 17.49 15.68
CA PRO A 73 2.88 18.36 16.67
C PRO A 73 3.00 19.83 16.28
N TYR A 74 1.89 20.56 16.32
CA TYR A 74 1.77 21.98 15.99
C TYR A 74 2.08 22.37 14.53
N LYS A 75 2.48 21.42 13.66
CA LYS A 75 2.85 21.71 12.25
C LYS A 75 1.94 21.04 11.22
N GLY A 76 1.01 20.19 11.66
CA GLY A 76 0.07 19.51 10.78
C GLY A 76 0.57 18.14 10.29
N ILE A 77 0.33 17.84 9.03
CA ILE A 77 0.62 16.53 8.42
C ILE A 77 1.74 16.75 7.40
N GLU A 78 2.65 15.78 7.35
CA GLU A 78 3.79 15.79 6.44
C GLU A 78 3.95 14.41 5.79
N VAL A 79 4.31 14.36 4.51
CA VAL A 79 4.67 13.11 3.84
C VAL A 79 5.98 12.61 4.43
N ALA A 80 6.03 11.34 4.81
CA ALA A 80 7.26 10.75 5.34
C ALA A 80 8.39 10.96 4.34
N ASP A 81 9.52 11.44 4.83
CA ASP A 81 10.74 11.56 4.05
C ASP A 81 11.61 10.32 4.31
N VAL A 82 12.30 9.87 3.28
CA VAL A 82 13.20 8.71 3.33
C VAL A 82 14.61 9.23 3.23
N ASP A 83 15.39 9.09 4.27
CA ASP A 83 16.77 9.51 4.22
C ASP A 83 17.69 8.48 3.51
N ALA A 84 18.91 8.87 3.21
CA ALA A 84 19.88 8.00 2.54
C ALA A 84 20.20 6.74 3.36
N LYS A 85 20.12 6.83 4.69
CA LYS A 85 20.34 5.70 5.59
C LYS A 85 19.21 4.67 5.46
N ASP A 86 17.95 5.12 5.42
CA ASP A 86 16.78 4.24 5.25
C ASP A 86 16.88 3.47 3.92
N ILE A 87 17.34 4.13 2.85
CA ILE A 87 17.55 3.49 1.54
C ILE A 87 18.64 2.41 1.64
N MET A 88 19.73 2.70 2.32
CA MET A 88 20.80 1.72 2.52
C MET A 88 20.36 0.54 3.37
N ASP A 89 19.61 0.78 4.45
CA ASP A 89 19.08 -0.27 5.31
C ASP A 89 18.09 -1.18 4.56
N LEU A 90 17.24 -0.60 3.69
CA LEU A 90 16.36 -1.36 2.81
C LEU A 90 17.13 -2.19 1.77
N ALA A 91 18.19 -1.63 1.18
CA ALA A 91 19.02 -2.34 0.23
C ALA A 91 19.72 -3.54 0.86
N LEU A 92 20.26 -3.38 2.08
CA LEU A 92 20.88 -4.47 2.85
C LEU A 92 19.86 -5.55 3.24
N LEU A 93 18.66 -5.15 3.64
CA LEU A 93 17.59 -6.09 3.94
C LEU A 93 17.19 -6.91 2.70
N ARG A 94 17.05 -6.24 1.56
CA ARG A 94 16.76 -6.91 0.28
C ARG A 94 17.84 -7.92 -0.09
N GLU A 95 19.12 -7.53 -0.01
CA GLU A 95 20.24 -8.43 -0.28
C GLU A 95 20.23 -9.66 0.63
N ALA A 96 19.94 -9.48 1.93
CA ALA A 96 19.83 -10.57 2.88
C ALA A 96 18.69 -11.53 2.51
N LEU A 97 17.51 -11.00 2.12
CA LEU A 97 16.36 -11.80 1.69
C LEU A 97 16.66 -12.56 0.38
N ASP A 98 17.30 -11.91 -0.59
CA ASP A 98 17.69 -12.53 -1.85
C ASP A 98 18.66 -13.71 -1.61
N LEU A 99 19.67 -13.53 -0.75
CA LEU A 99 20.59 -14.60 -0.37
C LEU A 99 19.89 -15.76 0.35
N MET A 100 18.98 -15.47 1.28
CA MET A 100 18.20 -16.50 1.98
C MET A 100 17.35 -17.29 0.99
N THR A 101 16.71 -16.62 0.04
CA THR A 101 15.87 -17.23 -0.99
C THR A 101 16.70 -18.17 -1.87
N VAL A 102 17.87 -17.71 -2.35
CA VAL A 102 18.79 -18.54 -3.16
C VAL A 102 19.25 -19.76 -2.37
N GLN A 103 19.63 -19.59 -1.09
CA GLN A 103 20.04 -20.71 -0.23
C GLN A 103 18.90 -21.72 -0.04
N GLN A 104 17.67 -21.25 0.12
CA GLN A 104 16.50 -22.11 0.26
C GLN A 104 16.23 -22.92 -1.02
N ILE A 105 16.35 -22.29 -2.19
CA ILE A 105 16.20 -22.96 -3.49
C ILE A 105 17.27 -24.03 -3.67
N TYR A 106 18.52 -23.75 -3.33
CA TYR A 106 19.61 -24.74 -3.42
C TYR A 106 19.49 -25.88 -2.41
N ALA A 107 18.85 -25.63 -1.27
CA ALA A 107 18.59 -26.65 -0.25
C ALA A 107 17.38 -27.53 -0.58
N ASP A 108 16.51 -27.06 -1.45
CA ASP A 108 15.29 -27.77 -1.87
C ASP A 108 15.63 -28.80 -2.97
N LYS A 109 15.89 -30.03 -2.50
CA LYS A 109 16.26 -31.15 -3.38
C LYS A 109 15.11 -31.67 -4.25
N ASP A 110 13.88 -31.36 -3.90
CA ASP A 110 12.68 -31.88 -4.55
C ASP A 110 12.10 -30.90 -5.61
N GLY A 111 12.62 -29.67 -5.71
CA GLY A 111 12.26 -28.68 -6.71
C GLY A 111 10.90 -27.97 -6.47
N ASP A 112 10.27 -28.18 -5.33
CA ASP A 112 8.98 -27.55 -4.99
C ASP A 112 9.14 -26.04 -4.74
N GLY A 113 10.30 -25.59 -4.27
CA GLY A 113 10.57 -24.18 -4.02
C GLY A 113 10.57 -23.33 -5.29
N LEU A 114 11.08 -23.85 -6.38
CA LEU A 114 11.03 -23.18 -7.70
C LEU A 114 9.60 -23.04 -8.21
N LYS A 115 8.76 -24.06 -8.01
CA LYS A 115 7.34 -24.00 -8.35
C LYS A 115 6.60 -22.93 -7.57
N GLN A 116 6.81 -22.88 -6.26
CA GLN A 116 6.18 -21.86 -5.39
C GLN A 116 6.57 -20.42 -5.78
N ILE A 117 7.83 -20.20 -6.17
CA ILE A 117 8.30 -18.91 -6.65
C ILE A 117 7.66 -18.57 -8.00
N GLN A 118 7.55 -19.52 -8.90
CA GLN A 118 6.93 -19.31 -10.20
C GLN A 118 5.43 -19.00 -10.06
N GLU A 119 4.72 -19.73 -9.23
CA GLU A 119 3.30 -19.47 -8.90
C GLU A 119 3.11 -18.06 -8.27
N ALA A 120 3.97 -17.68 -7.32
CA ALA A 120 3.93 -16.36 -6.70
C ALA A 120 4.26 -15.23 -7.69
N TRP A 121 5.13 -15.48 -8.67
CA TRP A 121 5.45 -14.50 -9.71
C TRP A 121 4.28 -14.33 -10.69
N GLU A 122 3.65 -15.39 -11.12
CA GLU A 122 2.47 -15.36 -11.98
C GLU A 122 1.31 -14.59 -11.30
N GLU A 123 1.10 -14.84 -10.00
CA GLU A 123 0.10 -14.12 -9.20
C GLU A 123 0.42 -12.61 -9.07
N PHE A 124 1.70 -12.24 -9.05
CA PHE A 124 2.13 -10.85 -9.01
C PHE A 124 1.92 -10.13 -10.36
N GLU A 125 2.18 -10.80 -11.48
CA GLU A 125 1.96 -10.23 -12.83
C GLU A 125 0.47 -9.99 -13.12
N GLU A 126 -0.43 -10.78 -12.53
CA GLU A 126 -1.89 -10.57 -12.67
C GLU A 126 -2.41 -9.34 -11.90
N LEU A 127 -1.59 -8.74 -11.01
CA LEU A 127 -1.96 -7.57 -10.20
C LEU A 127 -1.59 -6.21 -10.85
N GLU A 128 -0.87 -6.20 -11.96
CA GLU A 128 -0.54 -5.00 -12.75
C GLU A 128 -1.57 -4.74 -13.86
#